data_416ce92584e0117bb73ad8d137f443eb
#
_entry.id   416ce92584e0117bb73ad8d137f443eb
#
_cell.length_a   1.000
_cell.length_b   1.000
_cell.length_c   1.000
_cell.angle_alpha   90.00
_cell.angle_beta   90.00
_cell.angle_gamma   90.00
#
_symmetry.space_group_name_H-M   'P 1'
#
loop_
_entity.id
_entity.type
_entity.pdbx_description
1 polymer ?
#
loop_
_entity_poly.entity_id
_entity_poly.type
_entity_poly.pdbx_seq_one_letter_code
_entity_poly.pdbx_strand_id
1 'polypeptide(L)'
;MQMEFKIDEQTLNDLELFNQALDGKSIFSCFNTACSDGGKACVRKMLERPLTDVNKIRARVEAIRYLGQLPFFLDIRREELSFIEVYLQQEDVPQRNVYHLTSRAVKGWLKPDNDCYLRQRAVPYLGRLIREVGAFMDELPAGRVPEMVRDMQQRVKETLAREGMQYLVNQKKDSFWTRESLDLYFRGKELDGVRVVLDTLYMVDALRSLGIMTKGEELTFPIFTESGRTVRIEGLYHLFLKNPVKNDVLLDERQHLCFLTGPNMAGKSTCMKAFGVAVYLAHCGFPVPADRMELSVFKGLFTTINLSDNLSLGYSHYYNEVARVKYIVEQVRDLQEVVVVFDELFRGTNVKDAYDASCA
;
A
#
# COMPACT_ATOMS: atom_id res chain seq x y z
N MET A 1 9.61 -4.33 21.15
CA MET A 1 8.28 -4.33 20.53
C MET A 1 8.22 -3.16 19.58
N GLN A 2 8.02 -3.38 18.29
CA GLN A 2 7.99 -2.28 17.31
C GLN A 2 6.70 -1.48 17.55
N MET A 3 6.82 -0.16 17.74
CA MET A 3 5.66 0.70 17.99
C MET A 3 4.90 0.88 16.68
N GLU A 4 3.61 0.59 16.65
CA GLU A 4 2.74 0.78 15.50
C GLU A 4 2.39 2.27 15.36
N PHE A 5 2.34 2.79 14.13
CA PHE A 5 1.90 4.16 13.87
C PHE A 5 0.42 4.32 14.27
N LYS A 6 0.13 5.25 15.15
CA LYS A 6 -1.23 5.46 15.67
C LYS A 6 -2.02 6.41 14.77
N ILE A 7 -3.15 5.93 14.32
CA ILE A 7 -4.15 6.69 13.57
C ILE A 7 -5.53 6.12 13.91
N ASP A 8 -6.54 6.94 13.93
CA ASP A 8 -7.90 6.52 14.21
C ASP A 8 -8.82 6.67 13.00
N GLU A 9 -10.00 6.10 13.10
CA GLU A 9 -11.00 6.08 12.02
C GLU A 9 -11.43 7.49 11.60
N GLN A 10 -11.57 8.43 12.55
CA GLN A 10 -11.87 9.81 12.25
C GLN A 10 -10.80 10.44 11.35
N THR A 11 -9.54 10.24 11.66
CA THR A 11 -8.42 10.75 10.86
C THR A 11 -8.37 10.10 9.48
N LEU A 12 -8.62 8.79 9.38
CA LEU A 12 -8.70 8.09 8.08
C LEU A 12 -9.81 8.68 7.20
N ASN A 13 -10.96 9.03 7.80
CA ASN A 13 -12.09 9.63 7.11
C ASN A 13 -11.83 11.09 6.74
N ASP A 14 -11.30 11.90 7.66
CA ASP A 14 -10.95 13.32 7.42
C ASP A 14 -9.99 13.48 6.23
N LEU A 15 -9.01 12.58 6.14
CA LEU A 15 -8.00 12.57 5.07
C LEU A 15 -8.45 11.83 3.81
N GLU A 16 -9.67 11.27 3.80
CA GLU A 16 -10.24 10.57 2.65
C GLU A 16 -9.31 9.46 2.12
N LEU A 17 -8.68 8.70 3.04
CA LEU A 17 -7.63 7.75 2.66
C LEU A 17 -8.19 6.56 1.89
N PHE A 18 -9.30 5.97 2.34
CA PHE A 18 -9.91 4.78 1.74
C PHE A 18 -11.35 4.99 1.31
N ASN A 19 -12.09 5.84 2.02
CA ASN A 19 -13.46 6.15 1.71
C ASN A 19 -13.52 7.16 0.57
N GLN A 20 -14.51 6.97 -0.30
CA GLN A 20 -14.72 7.87 -1.43
C GLN A 20 -15.25 9.20 -0.90
N ALA A 21 -14.60 10.30 -1.26
CA ALA A 21 -15.14 11.63 -1.16
C ALA A 21 -16.44 11.76 -2.00
N LEU A 22 -17.14 12.87 -1.88
CA LEU A 22 -18.33 13.18 -2.66
C LEU A 22 -18.12 13.00 -4.18
N ASP A 23 -16.88 13.16 -4.66
CA ASP A 23 -16.47 12.98 -6.06
C ASP A 23 -16.08 11.54 -6.42
N GLY A 24 -16.26 10.58 -5.51
CA GLY A 24 -15.93 9.17 -5.73
C GLY A 24 -14.43 8.85 -5.71
N LYS A 25 -13.56 9.77 -5.26
CA LYS A 25 -12.12 9.59 -5.16
C LYS A 25 -11.66 9.37 -3.72
N SER A 26 -10.61 8.58 -3.55
CA SER A 26 -9.89 8.45 -2.29
C SER A 26 -8.39 8.56 -2.55
N ILE A 27 -7.60 8.82 -1.51
CA ILE A 27 -6.13 8.83 -1.65
C ILE A 27 -5.66 7.48 -2.18
N PHE A 28 -6.20 6.36 -1.66
CA PHE A 28 -5.90 5.04 -2.19
C PHE A 28 -6.19 4.93 -3.69
N SER A 29 -7.28 5.49 -4.20
CA SER A 29 -7.63 5.42 -5.62
C SER A 29 -6.60 6.12 -6.52
N CYS A 30 -5.94 7.18 -6.02
CA CYS A 30 -4.85 7.85 -6.74
C CYS A 30 -3.62 6.96 -6.90
N PHE A 31 -3.29 6.16 -5.86
CA PHE A 31 -2.12 5.29 -5.85
C PHE A 31 -2.38 3.87 -6.37
N ASN A 32 -3.63 3.51 -6.63
CA ASN A 32 -4.03 2.17 -7.04
C ASN A 32 -3.81 1.93 -8.55
N THR A 33 -2.57 2.10 -9.02
CA THR A 33 -2.18 2.02 -10.44
C THR A 33 -1.48 0.72 -10.83
N ALA A 34 -1.34 -0.23 -9.89
CA ALA A 34 -0.75 -1.54 -10.17
C ALA A 34 -1.53 -2.30 -11.27
N CYS A 35 -0.82 -3.09 -12.06
CA CYS A 35 -1.39 -3.84 -13.17
C CYS A 35 -2.23 -5.02 -12.69
N SER A 36 -1.78 -5.77 -11.68
CA SER A 36 -2.45 -6.94 -11.13
C SER A 36 -3.33 -6.60 -9.93
N ASP A 37 -4.36 -7.41 -9.67
CA ASP A 37 -5.21 -7.22 -8.50
C ASP A 37 -4.45 -7.56 -7.20
N GLY A 38 -3.53 -8.55 -7.23
CA GLY A 38 -2.61 -8.79 -6.12
C GLY A 38 -1.66 -7.60 -5.86
N GLY A 39 -1.17 -6.92 -6.91
CA GLY A 39 -0.39 -5.69 -6.78
C GLY A 39 -1.19 -4.55 -6.15
N LYS A 40 -2.46 -4.37 -6.57
CA LYS A 40 -3.37 -3.40 -5.94
C LYS A 40 -3.63 -3.70 -4.46
N ALA A 41 -3.80 -4.98 -4.13
CA ALA A 41 -3.94 -5.42 -2.73
C ALA A 41 -2.67 -5.13 -1.92
N CYS A 42 -1.47 -5.27 -2.50
CA CYS A 42 -0.20 -4.90 -1.89
C CYS A 42 -0.12 -3.39 -1.63
N VAL A 43 -0.50 -2.54 -2.60
CA VAL A 43 -0.56 -1.08 -2.41
C VAL A 43 -1.48 -0.73 -1.26
N ARG A 44 -2.69 -1.32 -1.24
CA ARG A 44 -3.67 -1.11 -0.16
C ARG A 44 -3.11 -1.50 1.20
N LYS A 45 -2.53 -2.68 1.32
CA LYS A 45 -1.94 -3.19 2.56
C LYS A 45 -0.77 -2.32 3.06
N MET A 46 0.03 -1.78 2.13
CA MET A 46 1.11 -0.84 2.49
C MET A 46 0.54 0.49 2.99
N LEU A 47 -0.52 0.99 2.37
CA LEU A 47 -1.19 2.22 2.78
C LEU A 47 -1.92 2.06 4.12
N GLU A 48 -2.52 0.90 4.42
CA GLU A 48 -3.18 0.60 5.70
C GLU A 48 -2.21 0.45 6.88
N ARG A 49 -0.90 0.32 6.60
CA ARG A 49 0.14 0.06 7.63
C ARG A 49 1.30 1.02 7.51
N PRO A 50 1.12 2.28 7.91
CA PRO A 50 2.21 3.25 7.97
C PRO A 50 3.27 2.78 9.00
N LEU A 51 4.51 3.17 8.77
CA LEU A 51 5.68 2.69 9.49
C LEU A 51 6.21 3.77 10.44
N THR A 52 6.81 3.31 11.56
CA THR A 52 7.55 4.14 12.53
C THR A 52 9.04 3.83 12.55
N ASP A 53 9.48 2.90 11.71
CA ASP A 53 10.88 2.52 11.56
C ASP A 53 11.46 3.19 10.32
N VAL A 54 12.35 4.16 10.53
CA VAL A 54 12.97 4.93 9.46
C VAL A 54 13.72 4.06 8.44
N ASN A 55 14.35 2.97 8.89
CA ASN A 55 15.10 2.09 7.99
C ASN A 55 14.15 1.33 7.06
N LYS A 56 13.02 0.87 7.58
CA LYS A 56 11.98 0.22 6.76
C LYS A 56 11.33 1.18 5.77
N ILE A 57 11.10 2.43 6.19
CA ILE A 57 10.57 3.47 5.30
C ILE A 57 11.58 3.74 4.18
N ARG A 58 12.85 3.98 4.52
CA ARG A 58 13.94 4.20 3.54
C ARG A 58 14.08 3.03 2.57
N ALA A 59 14.11 1.80 3.08
CA ALA A 59 14.20 0.61 2.25
C ALA A 59 13.02 0.50 1.24
N ARG A 60 11.81 0.85 1.66
CA ARG A 60 10.63 0.90 0.77
C ARG A 60 10.77 2.00 -0.28
N VAL A 61 11.12 3.21 0.11
CA VAL A 61 11.36 4.34 -0.81
C VAL A 61 12.42 3.98 -1.85
N GLU A 62 13.54 3.40 -1.44
CA GLU A 62 14.61 2.97 -2.36
C GLU A 62 14.13 1.89 -3.34
N ALA A 63 13.35 0.92 -2.86
CA ALA A 63 12.77 -0.12 -3.71
C ALA A 63 11.79 0.45 -4.74
N ILE A 64 10.93 1.41 -4.34
CA ILE A 64 9.99 2.09 -5.23
C ILE A 64 10.75 2.87 -6.31
N ARG A 65 11.76 3.66 -5.93
CA ARG A 65 12.61 4.41 -6.88
C ARG A 65 13.30 3.48 -7.87
N TYR A 66 13.93 2.43 -7.36
CA TYR A 66 14.69 1.49 -8.18
C TYR A 66 13.80 0.79 -9.21
N LEU A 67 12.71 0.18 -8.76
CA LEU A 67 11.80 -0.55 -9.65
C LEU A 67 11.07 0.38 -10.63
N GLY A 68 10.73 1.61 -10.22
CA GLY A 68 10.14 2.61 -11.09
C GLY A 68 11.06 3.11 -12.20
N GLN A 69 12.39 3.01 -12.04
CA GLN A 69 13.36 3.44 -13.03
C GLN A 69 13.72 2.34 -14.05
N LEU A 70 13.37 1.08 -13.78
CA LEU A 70 13.69 -0.02 -14.70
C LEU A 70 13.06 0.21 -16.07
N PRO A 71 13.84 0.04 -17.17
CA PRO A 71 13.35 0.21 -18.54
C PRO A 71 12.51 -0.97 -19.03
N PHE A 72 12.59 -2.11 -18.35
CA PHE A 72 11.89 -3.35 -18.67
C PHE A 72 11.04 -3.82 -17.49
N PHE A 73 10.01 -4.57 -17.79
CA PHE A 73 9.15 -5.19 -16.79
C PHE A 73 8.47 -6.44 -17.36
N LEU A 74 7.90 -7.23 -16.47
CA LEU A 74 7.13 -8.43 -16.79
C LEU A 74 5.86 -8.08 -17.59
N ASP A 75 5.55 -8.86 -18.62
CA ASP A 75 4.28 -8.77 -19.34
C ASP A 75 3.16 -9.42 -18.51
N ILE A 76 2.60 -8.63 -17.58
CA ILE A 76 1.53 -9.08 -16.69
C ILE A 76 0.19 -9.05 -17.45
N ARG A 77 -0.28 -10.23 -17.83
CA ARG A 77 -1.60 -10.39 -18.45
C ARG A 77 -2.65 -10.71 -17.36
N ARG A 78 -3.53 -9.75 -17.13
CA ARG A 78 -4.56 -9.86 -16.10
C ARG A 78 -5.40 -11.12 -16.21
N GLU A 79 -5.83 -11.47 -17.43
CA GLU A 79 -6.63 -12.66 -17.67
C GLU A 79 -5.91 -13.93 -17.24
N GLU A 80 -4.62 -14.05 -17.52
CA GLU A 80 -3.83 -15.22 -17.12
C GLU A 80 -3.65 -15.31 -15.61
N LEU A 81 -3.41 -14.16 -14.94
CA LEU A 81 -3.35 -14.09 -13.47
C LEU A 81 -4.68 -14.50 -12.84
N SER A 82 -5.80 -14.01 -13.36
CA SER A 82 -7.13 -14.41 -12.85
C SER A 82 -7.35 -15.92 -12.97
N PHE A 83 -6.94 -16.56 -14.07
CA PHE A 83 -6.98 -18.01 -14.19
C PHE A 83 -6.11 -18.70 -13.15
N ILE A 84 -4.91 -18.21 -12.90
CA ILE A 84 -3.97 -18.73 -11.90
C ILE A 84 -4.57 -18.62 -10.50
N GLU A 85 -5.11 -17.45 -10.14
CA GLU A 85 -5.68 -17.18 -8.82
C GLU A 85 -6.88 -18.10 -8.53
N VAL A 86 -7.84 -18.20 -9.45
CA VAL A 86 -8.99 -19.09 -9.33
C VAL A 86 -8.55 -20.56 -9.24
N TYR A 87 -7.55 -20.95 -10.03
CA TYR A 87 -6.99 -22.30 -10.01
C TYR A 87 -6.35 -22.64 -8.66
N LEU A 88 -5.59 -21.73 -8.07
CA LEU A 88 -4.94 -21.94 -6.77
C LEU A 88 -5.91 -21.91 -5.59
N GLN A 89 -7.11 -21.35 -5.75
CA GLN A 89 -8.17 -21.33 -4.74
C GLN A 89 -9.03 -22.61 -4.72
N GLN A 90 -8.87 -23.50 -5.72
CA GLN A 90 -9.64 -24.76 -5.73
C GLN A 90 -9.34 -25.62 -4.50
N GLU A 91 -10.37 -26.05 -3.79
CA GLU A 91 -10.26 -26.86 -2.56
C GLU A 91 -9.81 -28.31 -2.83
N ASP A 92 -10.05 -28.84 -4.04
CA ASP A 92 -9.68 -30.21 -4.41
C ASP A 92 -8.16 -30.34 -4.60
N VAL A 93 -7.46 -30.59 -3.51
CA VAL A 93 -6.00 -30.85 -3.53
C VAL A 93 -5.75 -32.21 -4.17
N PRO A 94 -4.94 -32.29 -5.24
CA PRO A 94 -4.67 -33.53 -5.92
C PRO A 94 -3.97 -34.53 -5.01
N GLN A 95 -4.58 -35.72 -4.83
CA GLN A 95 -3.98 -36.80 -4.04
C GLN A 95 -2.84 -37.46 -4.82
N ARG A 96 -1.75 -37.78 -4.12
CA ARG A 96 -0.51 -38.37 -4.68
C ARG A 96 -0.65 -39.83 -5.18
N ASN A 97 -1.89 -40.34 -5.29
CA ASN A 97 -2.16 -41.69 -5.72
C ASN A 97 -2.21 -41.76 -7.25
N VAL A 98 -1.35 -42.58 -7.86
CA VAL A 98 -1.28 -42.79 -9.32
C VAL A 98 -2.64 -43.19 -9.90
N TYR A 99 -3.41 -44.00 -9.17
CA TYR A 99 -4.75 -44.40 -9.58
C TYR A 99 -5.72 -43.21 -9.64
N HIS A 100 -5.65 -42.34 -8.68
CA HIS A 100 -6.49 -41.13 -8.64
C HIS A 100 -6.14 -40.17 -9.78
N LEU A 101 -4.84 -40.01 -10.08
CA LEU A 101 -4.35 -39.21 -11.20
C LEU A 101 -4.82 -39.73 -12.56
N THR A 102 -4.65 -41.05 -12.79
CA THR A 102 -5.07 -41.66 -14.06
C THR A 102 -6.59 -41.63 -14.23
N SER A 103 -7.36 -41.86 -13.15
CA SER A 103 -8.83 -41.82 -13.21
C SER A 103 -9.31 -40.37 -13.47
N ARG A 104 -8.70 -39.36 -12.85
CA ARG A 104 -9.02 -37.93 -13.04
C ARG A 104 -8.65 -37.48 -14.45
N ALA A 105 -7.48 -37.88 -14.93
CA ALA A 105 -7.03 -37.57 -16.28
C ALA A 105 -7.89 -38.20 -17.36
N VAL A 106 -8.27 -39.48 -17.19
CA VAL A 106 -9.18 -40.19 -18.11
C VAL A 106 -10.58 -39.57 -18.09
N LYS A 107 -11.11 -39.23 -16.91
CA LYS A 107 -12.41 -38.53 -16.79
C LYS A 107 -12.38 -37.18 -17.51
N GLY A 108 -11.34 -36.35 -17.25
CA GLY A 108 -11.17 -35.04 -17.89
C GLY A 108 -10.98 -35.11 -19.40
N TRP A 109 -10.40 -36.19 -19.91
CA TRP A 109 -10.25 -36.43 -21.36
C TRP A 109 -11.56 -36.86 -22.01
N LEU A 110 -12.33 -37.75 -21.35
CA LEU A 110 -13.60 -38.26 -21.88
C LEU A 110 -14.76 -37.27 -21.70
N LYS A 111 -14.79 -36.55 -20.60
CA LYS A 111 -15.86 -35.64 -20.25
C LYS A 111 -15.28 -34.43 -19.49
N PRO A 112 -14.70 -33.45 -20.22
CA PRO A 112 -14.09 -32.30 -19.60
C PRO A 112 -15.12 -31.48 -18.80
N ASP A 113 -14.81 -31.24 -17.54
CA ASP A 113 -15.53 -30.34 -16.64
C ASP A 113 -14.84 -28.97 -16.55
N ASN A 114 -15.46 -28.02 -15.86
CA ASN A 114 -14.92 -26.69 -15.66
C ASN A 114 -13.55 -26.71 -14.96
N ASP A 115 -13.35 -27.64 -14.02
CA ASP A 115 -12.09 -27.79 -13.30
C ASP A 115 -10.97 -28.30 -14.20
N CYS A 116 -11.28 -29.24 -15.09
CA CYS A 116 -10.35 -29.71 -16.11
C CYS A 116 -9.96 -28.55 -17.04
N TYR A 117 -10.94 -27.78 -17.50
CA TYR A 117 -10.68 -26.62 -18.36
C TYR A 117 -9.78 -25.60 -17.65
N LEU A 118 -10.06 -25.26 -16.39
CA LEU A 118 -9.29 -24.32 -15.60
C LEU A 118 -7.84 -24.79 -15.42
N ARG A 119 -7.63 -26.07 -15.05
CA ARG A 119 -6.27 -26.65 -14.94
C ARG A 119 -5.51 -26.59 -16.26
N GLN A 120 -6.18 -26.96 -17.36
CA GLN A 120 -5.55 -26.99 -18.68
C GLN A 120 -5.11 -25.59 -19.17
N ARG A 121 -5.70 -24.51 -18.65
CA ARG A 121 -5.31 -23.13 -18.93
C ARG A 121 -4.32 -22.58 -17.91
N ALA A 122 -4.61 -22.73 -16.63
CA ALA A 122 -3.81 -22.11 -15.57
C ALA A 122 -2.41 -22.72 -15.42
N VAL A 123 -2.28 -24.05 -15.57
CA VAL A 123 -0.97 -24.72 -15.40
C VAL A 123 0.12 -24.20 -16.36
N PRO A 124 -0.13 -24.08 -17.68
CA PRO A 124 0.86 -23.48 -18.58
C PRO A 124 1.16 -22.01 -18.26
N TYR A 125 0.13 -21.23 -17.90
CA TYR A 125 0.30 -19.82 -17.54
C TYR A 125 1.17 -19.67 -16.29
N LEU A 126 0.91 -20.47 -15.26
CA LEU A 126 1.69 -20.46 -14.02
C LEU A 126 3.14 -20.90 -14.27
N GLY A 127 3.36 -21.95 -15.06
CA GLY A 127 4.71 -22.39 -15.43
C GLY A 127 5.50 -21.34 -16.21
N ARG A 128 4.84 -20.59 -17.11
CA ARG A 128 5.44 -19.45 -17.78
C ARG A 128 5.76 -18.32 -16.80
N LEU A 129 4.80 -17.93 -15.98
CA LEU A 129 4.96 -16.85 -15.00
C LEU A 129 6.13 -17.09 -14.06
N ILE A 130 6.28 -18.31 -13.53
CA ILE A 130 7.40 -18.68 -12.65
C ILE A 130 8.74 -18.47 -13.36
N ARG A 131 8.85 -18.87 -14.64
CA ARG A 131 10.08 -18.66 -15.43
C ARG A 131 10.34 -17.16 -15.68
N GLU A 132 9.33 -16.41 -16.04
CA GLU A 132 9.45 -14.97 -16.31
C GLU A 132 9.83 -14.18 -15.05
N VAL A 133 9.23 -14.49 -13.89
CA VAL A 133 9.62 -13.88 -12.61
C VAL A 133 11.05 -14.24 -12.24
N GLY A 134 11.46 -15.51 -12.43
CA GLY A 134 12.83 -15.93 -12.20
C GLY A 134 13.82 -15.18 -13.08
N ALA A 135 13.58 -15.13 -14.40
CA ALA A 135 14.42 -14.41 -15.36
C ALA A 135 14.49 -12.91 -15.03
N PHE A 136 13.35 -12.28 -14.73
CA PHE A 136 13.30 -10.89 -14.32
C PHE A 136 14.18 -10.61 -13.08
N MET A 137 14.14 -11.47 -12.07
CA MET A 137 14.96 -11.33 -10.87
C MET A 137 16.45 -11.52 -11.15
N ASP A 138 16.81 -12.40 -12.09
CA ASP A 138 18.21 -12.64 -12.48
C ASP A 138 18.77 -11.50 -13.38
N GLU A 139 17.90 -10.85 -14.18
CA GLU A 139 18.26 -9.74 -15.06
C GLU A 139 18.36 -8.37 -14.37
N LEU A 140 17.98 -8.28 -13.08
CA LEU A 140 18.11 -7.02 -12.35
C LEU A 140 19.55 -6.51 -12.38
N PRO A 141 19.78 -5.23 -12.75
CA PRO A 141 21.13 -4.69 -12.88
C PRO A 141 21.96 -4.90 -11.61
N ALA A 142 23.18 -5.45 -11.77
CA ALA A 142 24.09 -5.78 -10.68
C ALA A 142 24.66 -4.56 -9.90
N GLY A 143 24.12 -3.35 -10.12
CA GLY A 143 24.47 -2.13 -9.41
C GLY A 143 23.98 -2.11 -7.95
N ARG A 144 23.64 -0.93 -7.43
CA ARG A 144 23.04 -0.80 -6.09
C ARG A 144 21.59 -1.29 -6.09
N VAL A 145 21.39 -2.61 -5.99
CA VAL A 145 20.06 -3.18 -5.74
C VAL A 145 19.67 -2.87 -4.28
N PRO A 146 18.54 -2.22 -4.02
CA PRO A 146 18.06 -1.97 -2.66
C PRO A 146 17.86 -3.25 -1.86
N GLU A 147 18.06 -3.18 -0.54
CA GLU A 147 17.97 -4.34 0.36
C GLU A 147 16.66 -5.10 0.19
N MET A 148 15.52 -4.40 0.20
CA MET A 148 14.21 -5.00 0.03
C MET A 148 14.07 -5.78 -1.29
N VAL A 149 14.63 -5.27 -2.38
CA VAL A 149 14.60 -5.94 -3.70
C VAL A 149 15.56 -7.14 -3.71
N ARG A 150 16.71 -7.01 -3.07
CA ARG A 150 17.70 -8.10 -2.92
C ARG A 150 17.11 -9.26 -2.12
N ASP A 151 16.38 -8.98 -1.06
CA ASP A 151 15.70 -10.01 -0.26
C ASP A 151 14.64 -10.74 -1.10
N MET A 152 13.87 -10.04 -1.91
CA MET A 152 12.93 -10.65 -2.84
C MET A 152 13.66 -11.53 -3.87
N GLN A 153 14.74 -11.03 -4.46
CA GLN A 153 15.57 -11.77 -5.42
C GLN A 153 16.12 -13.06 -4.78
N GLN A 154 16.66 -12.99 -3.57
CA GLN A 154 17.20 -14.13 -2.86
C GLN A 154 16.12 -15.18 -2.55
N ARG A 155 14.95 -14.75 -2.07
CA ARG A 155 13.80 -15.66 -1.79
C ARG A 155 13.34 -16.39 -3.05
N VAL A 156 13.21 -15.69 -4.17
CA VAL A 156 12.84 -16.31 -5.46
C VAL A 156 13.91 -17.31 -5.88
N LYS A 157 15.18 -16.95 -5.82
CA LYS A 157 16.31 -17.81 -6.17
C LYS A 157 16.34 -19.09 -5.33
N GLU A 158 16.21 -18.97 -4.01
CA GLU A 158 16.16 -20.12 -3.09
C GLU A 158 14.93 -21.01 -3.37
N THR A 159 13.79 -20.39 -3.68
CA THR A 159 12.57 -21.11 -4.03
C THR A 159 12.75 -21.89 -5.34
N LEU A 160 13.26 -21.25 -6.38
CA LEU A 160 13.48 -21.88 -7.68
C LEU A 160 14.58 -22.94 -7.66
N ALA A 161 15.50 -22.89 -6.69
CA ALA A 161 16.54 -23.92 -6.48
C ALA A 161 15.99 -25.23 -5.89
N ARG A 162 14.76 -25.25 -5.36
CA ARG A 162 14.12 -26.48 -4.86
C ARG A 162 13.92 -27.48 -5.99
N GLU A 163 14.14 -28.76 -5.71
CA GLU A 163 14.04 -29.83 -6.73
C GLU A 163 12.70 -29.83 -7.47
N GLY A 164 11.60 -29.69 -6.75
CA GLY A 164 10.27 -29.63 -7.33
C GLY A 164 10.06 -28.41 -8.23
N MET A 165 10.53 -27.23 -7.83
CA MET A 165 10.45 -26.00 -8.64
C MET A 165 11.36 -26.10 -9.89
N GLN A 166 12.54 -26.67 -9.78
CA GLN A 166 13.40 -26.95 -10.94
C GLN A 166 12.74 -27.90 -11.95
N TYR A 167 12.05 -28.93 -11.45
CA TYR A 167 11.25 -29.81 -12.33
C TYR A 167 10.18 -29.00 -13.08
N LEU A 168 9.48 -28.08 -12.40
CA LEU A 168 8.46 -27.23 -13.00
C LEU A 168 9.05 -26.29 -14.07
N VAL A 169 10.16 -25.61 -13.75
CA VAL A 169 10.83 -24.65 -14.64
C VAL A 169 11.38 -25.34 -15.90
N ASN A 170 11.95 -26.53 -15.75
CA ASN A 170 12.62 -27.27 -16.84
C ASN A 170 11.64 -28.05 -17.73
N GLN A 171 10.37 -28.15 -17.36
CA GLN A 171 9.39 -28.89 -18.15
C GLN A 171 9.07 -28.16 -19.46
N LYS A 172 9.55 -28.72 -20.58
CA LYS A 172 9.34 -28.19 -21.94
C LYS A 172 8.18 -28.82 -22.68
N LYS A 173 7.75 -30.05 -22.27
CA LYS A 173 6.67 -30.76 -22.94
C LYS A 173 5.33 -30.22 -22.45
N ASP A 174 4.51 -29.76 -23.36
CA ASP A 174 3.15 -29.34 -23.10
C ASP A 174 2.18 -30.41 -23.64
N SER A 175 1.71 -31.28 -22.74
CA SER A 175 0.71 -32.28 -23.04
C SER A 175 -0.33 -32.34 -21.92
N PHE A 176 -1.51 -32.90 -22.21
CA PHE A 176 -2.54 -33.08 -21.24
C PHE A 176 -2.02 -33.80 -19.97
N TRP A 177 -1.30 -34.89 -20.13
CA TRP A 177 -0.73 -35.68 -19.01
C TRP A 177 0.34 -34.90 -18.24
N THR A 178 1.14 -34.11 -18.92
CA THR A 178 2.14 -33.27 -18.28
C THR A 178 1.44 -32.21 -17.39
N ARG A 179 0.36 -31.58 -17.86
CA ARG A 179 -0.39 -30.60 -17.08
C ARG A 179 -1.02 -31.19 -15.84
N GLU A 180 -1.59 -32.41 -15.93
CA GLU A 180 -2.14 -33.12 -14.78
C GLU A 180 -1.05 -33.50 -13.74
N SER A 181 0.15 -33.87 -14.18
CA SER A 181 1.26 -34.13 -13.26
C SER A 181 1.82 -32.87 -12.63
N LEU A 182 1.90 -31.75 -13.38
CA LEU A 182 2.32 -30.44 -12.86
C LEU A 182 1.34 -29.90 -11.81
N ASP A 183 0.04 -30.14 -11.97
CA ASP A 183 -0.98 -29.79 -10.98
C ASP A 183 -0.67 -30.35 -9.58
N LEU A 184 -0.15 -31.57 -9.49
CA LEU A 184 0.30 -32.17 -8.22
C LEU A 184 1.42 -31.39 -7.53
N TYR A 185 2.32 -30.83 -8.30
CA TYR A 185 3.39 -30.02 -7.76
C TYR A 185 2.89 -28.63 -7.36
N PHE A 186 2.16 -27.94 -8.26
CA PHE A 186 1.71 -26.58 -8.05
C PHE A 186 0.76 -26.44 -6.85
N ARG A 187 -0.26 -27.32 -6.74
CA ARG A 187 -1.22 -27.28 -5.64
C ARG A 187 -0.90 -28.22 -4.49
N GLY A 188 0.15 -29.02 -4.62
CA GLY A 188 0.61 -29.96 -3.60
C GLY A 188 1.95 -29.55 -3.00
N LYS A 189 3.03 -30.21 -3.47
CA LYS A 189 4.35 -30.14 -2.85
C LYS A 189 4.99 -28.75 -2.87
N GLU A 190 4.77 -27.98 -3.94
CA GLU A 190 5.42 -26.67 -4.17
C GLU A 190 4.46 -25.48 -4.06
N LEU A 191 3.27 -25.66 -3.48
CA LEU A 191 2.29 -24.58 -3.34
C LEU A 191 2.87 -23.34 -2.62
N ASP A 192 3.65 -23.56 -1.56
CA ASP A 192 4.29 -22.45 -0.84
C ASP A 192 5.35 -21.75 -1.71
N GLY A 193 6.08 -22.51 -2.53
CA GLY A 193 7.03 -21.94 -3.49
C GLY A 193 6.33 -21.12 -4.57
N VAL A 194 5.20 -21.60 -5.07
CA VAL A 194 4.35 -20.86 -6.02
C VAL A 194 3.85 -19.57 -5.40
N ARG A 195 3.39 -19.59 -4.15
CA ARG A 195 2.95 -18.39 -3.42
C ARG A 195 4.07 -17.37 -3.26
N VAL A 196 5.28 -17.81 -2.90
CA VAL A 196 6.45 -16.90 -2.80
C VAL A 196 6.70 -16.17 -4.13
N VAL A 197 6.61 -16.87 -5.25
CA VAL A 197 6.81 -16.25 -6.59
C VAL A 197 5.69 -15.25 -6.90
N LEU A 198 4.43 -15.61 -6.63
CA LEU A 198 3.28 -14.71 -6.85
C LEU A 198 3.31 -13.49 -5.93
N ASP A 199 3.59 -13.68 -4.64
CA ASP A 199 3.71 -12.57 -3.68
C ASP A 199 4.82 -11.61 -4.08
N THR A 200 5.93 -12.14 -4.62
CA THR A 200 7.03 -11.33 -5.14
C THR A 200 6.59 -10.55 -6.37
N LEU A 201 5.92 -11.19 -7.32
CA LEU A 201 5.36 -10.50 -8.49
C LEU A 201 4.43 -9.35 -8.09
N TYR A 202 3.49 -9.61 -7.18
CA TYR A 202 2.53 -8.60 -6.70
C TYR A 202 3.22 -7.44 -5.99
N MET A 203 4.23 -7.74 -5.17
CA MET A 203 5.00 -6.70 -4.49
C MET A 203 5.83 -5.87 -5.49
N VAL A 204 6.46 -6.48 -6.47
CA VAL A 204 7.22 -5.79 -7.52
C VAL A 204 6.30 -4.92 -8.38
N ASP A 205 5.13 -5.43 -8.77
CA ASP A 205 4.11 -4.67 -9.52
C ASP A 205 3.64 -3.44 -8.71
N ALA A 206 3.34 -3.62 -7.42
CA ALA A 206 2.94 -2.55 -6.53
C ALA A 206 4.02 -1.47 -6.38
N LEU A 207 5.25 -1.85 -6.05
CA LEU A 207 6.35 -0.91 -5.85
C LEU A 207 6.70 -0.16 -7.15
N ARG A 208 6.71 -0.88 -8.27
CA ARG A 208 6.97 -0.28 -9.58
C ARG A 208 5.88 0.73 -9.98
N SER A 209 4.62 0.39 -9.77
CA SER A 209 3.50 1.29 -10.09
C SER A 209 3.62 2.62 -9.33
N LEU A 210 3.97 2.58 -8.04
CA LEU A 210 4.23 3.77 -7.23
C LEU A 210 5.44 4.59 -7.76
N GLY A 211 6.48 3.91 -8.23
CA GLY A 211 7.66 4.58 -8.80
C GLY A 211 7.40 5.24 -10.16
N ILE A 212 6.52 4.67 -10.98
CA ILE A 212 6.14 5.25 -12.27
C ILE A 212 5.32 6.53 -12.09
N MET A 213 4.45 6.59 -11.09
CA MET A 213 3.65 7.77 -10.78
C MET A 213 4.52 9.02 -10.58
N THR A 214 5.69 8.90 -9.97
CA THR A 214 6.59 10.04 -9.75
C THR A 214 7.14 10.66 -11.05
N LYS A 215 7.03 9.97 -12.18
CA LYS A 215 7.47 10.49 -13.49
C LYS A 215 6.40 11.30 -14.20
N GLY A 216 5.14 11.05 -13.91
CA GLY A 216 3.98 11.67 -14.57
C GLY A 216 3.31 12.78 -13.76
N GLU A 217 3.54 12.80 -12.45
CA GLU A 217 2.95 13.75 -11.51
C GLU A 217 4.03 14.50 -10.73
N GLU A 218 3.70 15.67 -10.20
CA GLU A 218 4.63 16.48 -9.37
C GLU A 218 4.75 15.89 -7.95
N LEU A 219 5.11 14.61 -7.87
CA LEU A 219 5.30 13.89 -6.61
C LEU A 219 6.78 13.75 -6.27
N THR A 220 7.13 13.90 -5.00
CA THR A 220 8.49 13.70 -4.51
C THR A 220 8.55 12.60 -3.43
N PHE A 221 9.73 12.05 -3.18
CA PHE A 221 9.92 11.12 -2.09
C PHE A 221 10.34 11.84 -0.81
N PRO A 222 9.74 11.48 0.35
CA PRO A 222 10.09 12.10 1.61
C PRO A 222 11.52 11.73 2.04
N ILE A 223 12.19 12.67 2.71
CA ILE A 223 13.51 12.49 3.31
C ILE A 223 13.32 12.49 4.83
N PHE A 224 13.72 11.40 5.48
CA PHE A 224 13.61 11.30 6.93
C PHE A 224 14.89 11.74 7.61
N THR A 225 14.76 12.68 8.57
CA THR A 225 15.83 13.17 9.43
C THR A 225 15.90 12.36 10.72
N GLU A 226 17.10 12.16 11.26
CA GLU A 226 17.31 11.36 12.49
C GLU A 226 17.19 12.20 13.76
N SER A 227 17.25 13.52 13.66
CA SER A 227 17.22 14.42 14.80
C SER A 227 16.08 15.43 14.73
N GLY A 228 15.53 15.75 15.90
CA GLY A 228 14.54 16.79 16.08
C GLY A 228 13.09 16.38 15.78
N ARG A 229 12.17 17.33 15.94
CA ARG A 229 10.75 17.23 15.59
C ARG A 229 10.49 18.19 14.44
N THR A 230 10.86 17.78 13.24
CA THR A 230 10.82 18.68 12.07
C THR A 230 9.85 18.15 11.03
N VAL A 231 9.05 19.03 10.45
CA VAL A 231 8.32 18.83 9.19
C VAL A 231 8.57 20.04 8.32
N ARG A 232 9.29 19.85 7.24
CA ARG A 232 9.53 20.86 6.22
C ARG A 232 9.01 20.38 4.90
N ILE A 233 8.04 21.09 4.35
CA ILE A 233 7.42 20.78 3.07
C ILE A 233 7.49 22.05 2.21
N GLU A 234 8.04 21.92 1.01
CA GLU A 234 8.08 22.97 0.01
C GLU A 234 7.13 22.57 -1.12
N GLY A 235 6.26 23.50 -1.52
CA GLY A 235 5.33 23.27 -2.61
C GLY A 235 4.24 22.23 -2.35
N LEU A 236 3.73 22.12 -1.11
CA LEU A 236 2.63 21.23 -0.73
C LEU A 236 1.35 21.54 -1.51
N TYR A 237 0.68 20.50 -2.01
CA TYR A 237 -0.62 20.62 -2.65
C TYR A 237 -1.53 19.41 -2.34
N HIS A 238 -2.83 19.53 -2.62
CA HIS A 238 -3.78 18.43 -2.45
C HIS A 238 -3.99 17.66 -3.75
N LEU A 239 -3.88 16.32 -3.73
CA LEU A 239 -3.94 15.43 -4.89
C LEU A 239 -5.22 15.55 -5.74
N PHE A 240 -6.33 15.99 -5.15
CA PHE A 240 -7.61 16.11 -5.87
C PHE A 240 -7.75 17.41 -6.67
N LEU A 241 -6.83 18.35 -6.50
CA LEU A 241 -6.87 19.63 -7.21
C LEU A 241 -6.18 19.53 -8.57
N LYS A 242 -6.83 20.03 -9.64
CA LYS A 242 -6.27 20.01 -11.00
C LYS A 242 -5.16 21.04 -11.21
N ASN A 243 -5.27 22.21 -10.60
CA ASN A 243 -4.30 23.30 -10.67
C ASN A 243 -4.08 23.87 -9.25
N PRO A 244 -3.34 23.15 -8.41
CA PRO A 244 -3.19 23.53 -7.02
C PRO A 244 -2.29 24.77 -6.88
N VAL A 245 -2.66 25.65 -5.94
CA VAL A 245 -1.71 26.62 -5.41
C VAL A 245 -0.85 25.91 -4.38
N LYS A 246 0.45 25.87 -4.62
CA LYS A 246 1.42 25.23 -3.73
C LYS A 246 1.71 26.10 -2.51
N ASN A 247 1.87 25.46 -1.36
CA ASN A 247 2.16 26.12 -0.08
C ASN A 247 3.37 25.50 0.61
N ASP A 248 4.12 26.31 1.32
CA ASP A 248 5.24 25.85 2.12
C ASP A 248 4.83 25.71 3.59
N VAL A 249 5.30 24.66 4.27
CA VAL A 249 5.05 24.40 5.67
C VAL A 249 6.39 24.12 6.37
N LEU A 250 6.66 24.84 7.47
CA LEU A 250 7.80 24.59 8.33
C LEU A 250 7.34 24.49 9.78
N LEU A 251 7.57 23.33 10.37
CA LEU A 251 7.43 23.07 11.80
C LEU A 251 8.75 22.49 12.30
N ASP A 252 9.26 23.02 13.41
CA ASP A 252 10.49 22.54 14.05
C ASP A 252 10.38 22.62 15.58
N GLU A 253 11.46 22.35 16.29
CA GLU A 253 11.48 22.40 17.76
C GLU A 253 11.18 23.77 18.36
N ARG A 254 11.39 24.85 17.58
CA ARG A 254 11.14 26.23 18.02
C ARG A 254 9.74 26.70 17.59
N GLN A 255 9.28 26.21 16.47
CA GLN A 255 7.98 26.56 15.86
C GLN A 255 7.18 25.27 15.60
N HIS A 256 6.65 24.68 16.68
CA HIS A 256 5.89 23.43 16.63
C HIS A 256 4.37 23.64 16.53
N LEU A 257 3.90 24.86 16.47
CA LEU A 257 2.50 25.25 16.34
C LEU A 257 2.36 26.20 15.15
N CYS A 258 1.40 25.92 14.27
CA CYS A 258 1.06 26.75 13.12
C CYS A 258 -0.42 27.12 13.16
N PHE A 259 -0.73 28.42 13.14
CA PHE A 259 -2.09 28.92 12.96
C PHE A 259 -2.31 29.33 11.51
N LEU A 260 -3.24 28.64 10.85
CA LEU A 260 -3.64 28.97 9.48
C LEU A 260 -4.88 29.85 9.49
N THR A 261 -4.73 31.12 9.06
CA THR A 261 -5.81 32.08 8.99
C THR A 261 -6.11 32.48 7.56
N GLY A 262 -7.29 32.97 7.30
CA GLY A 262 -7.73 33.44 6.00
C GLY A 262 -9.25 33.49 5.85
N PRO A 263 -9.78 34.10 4.80
CA PRO A 263 -11.21 34.14 4.56
C PRO A 263 -11.81 32.76 4.33
N ASN A 264 -13.12 32.62 4.49
CA ASN A 264 -13.80 31.39 4.13
C ASN A 264 -13.63 31.10 2.64
N MET A 265 -13.56 29.81 2.29
CA MET A 265 -13.30 29.32 0.92
C MET A 265 -11.89 29.63 0.37
N ALA A 266 -10.95 30.13 1.19
CA ALA A 266 -9.56 30.34 0.80
C ALA A 266 -8.73 29.06 0.70
N GLY A 267 -9.30 27.88 1.04
CA GLY A 267 -8.60 26.60 0.96
C GLY A 267 -7.90 26.16 2.25
N LYS A 268 -8.21 26.77 3.41
CA LYS A 268 -7.62 26.41 4.72
C LYS A 268 -7.73 24.90 5.01
N SER A 269 -8.94 24.34 5.01
CA SER A 269 -9.19 22.92 5.27
C SER A 269 -8.51 22.02 4.24
N THR A 270 -8.46 22.45 2.97
CA THR A 270 -7.77 21.72 1.91
C THR A 270 -6.25 21.67 2.15
N CYS A 271 -5.65 22.79 2.59
CA CYS A 271 -4.23 22.84 2.96
C CYS A 271 -3.92 21.92 4.16
N MET A 272 -4.78 21.93 5.19
CA MET A 272 -4.63 21.06 6.36
C MET A 272 -4.80 19.58 6.00
N LYS A 273 -5.76 19.22 5.13
CA LYS A 273 -5.90 17.86 4.59
C LYS A 273 -4.65 17.47 3.79
N ALA A 274 -4.17 18.34 2.90
CA ALA A 274 -2.95 18.10 2.13
C ALA A 274 -1.75 17.81 3.04
N PHE A 275 -1.59 18.58 4.12
CA PHE A 275 -0.55 18.36 5.12
C PHE A 275 -0.67 17.01 5.80
N GLY A 276 -1.85 16.65 6.31
CA GLY A 276 -2.10 15.35 6.94
C GLY A 276 -1.84 14.18 5.98
N VAL A 277 -2.31 14.29 4.73
CA VAL A 277 -2.07 13.29 3.67
C VAL A 277 -0.58 13.14 3.38
N ALA A 278 0.17 14.23 3.25
CA ALA A 278 1.61 14.19 2.97
C ALA A 278 2.38 13.50 4.11
N VAL A 279 2.08 13.83 5.37
CA VAL A 279 2.68 13.17 6.55
C VAL A 279 2.34 11.68 6.56
N TYR A 280 1.09 11.31 6.30
CA TYR A 280 0.67 9.91 6.28
C TYR A 280 1.37 9.10 5.17
N LEU A 281 1.37 9.62 3.94
CA LEU A 281 2.03 8.98 2.80
C LEU A 281 3.53 8.81 3.03
N ALA A 282 4.19 9.81 3.65
CA ALA A 282 5.59 9.72 4.02
C ALA A 282 5.85 8.52 4.95
N HIS A 283 5.02 8.31 5.98
CA HIS A 283 5.10 7.15 6.87
C HIS A 283 4.76 5.81 6.18
N CYS A 284 4.02 5.84 5.08
CA CYS A 284 3.85 4.67 4.22
C CYS A 284 5.08 4.41 3.33
N GLY A 285 6.05 5.32 3.26
CA GLY A 285 7.17 5.29 2.31
C GLY A 285 6.72 5.54 0.87
N PHE A 286 5.59 6.23 0.68
CA PHE A 286 5.03 6.56 -0.62
C PHE A 286 5.55 7.93 -1.08
N PRO A 287 5.50 8.23 -2.39
CA PRO A 287 5.71 9.58 -2.87
C PRO A 287 4.60 10.52 -2.36
N VAL A 288 4.97 11.77 -2.11
CA VAL A 288 4.11 12.78 -1.49
C VAL A 288 3.83 13.95 -2.44
N PRO A 289 2.68 14.63 -2.34
CA PRO A 289 2.33 15.76 -3.20
C PRO A 289 3.02 17.03 -2.74
N ALA A 290 4.28 17.16 -3.07
CA ALA A 290 5.14 18.31 -2.74
C ALA A 290 6.35 18.37 -3.67
N ASP A 291 6.99 19.53 -3.76
CA ASP A 291 8.26 19.69 -4.48
C ASP A 291 9.42 19.10 -3.67
N ARG A 292 9.38 19.25 -2.34
CA ARG A 292 10.34 18.66 -1.39
C ARG A 292 9.68 18.42 -0.05
N MET A 293 10.03 17.32 0.61
CA MET A 293 9.59 17.02 1.97
C MET A 293 10.71 16.40 2.79
N GLU A 294 10.97 17.02 3.94
CA GLU A 294 11.86 16.52 4.99
C GLU A 294 11.08 16.45 6.30
N LEU A 295 11.15 15.31 6.98
CA LEU A 295 10.45 15.15 8.24
C LEU A 295 11.16 14.18 9.19
N SER A 296 10.86 14.31 10.48
CA SER A 296 11.20 13.32 11.50
C SER A 296 10.16 12.19 11.52
N VAL A 297 10.50 11.08 12.13
CA VAL A 297 9.54 9.98 12.35
C VAL A 297 8.58 10.36 13.47
N PHE A 298 7.28 10.33 13.18
CA PHE A 298 6.22 10.48 14.16
C PHE A 298 5.61 9.14 14.53
N LYS A 299 5.03 9.06 15.71
CA LYS A 299 4.36 7.86 16.24
C LYS A 299 2.86 7.82 15.95
N GLY A 300 2.31 8.94 15.48
CA GLY A 300 0.90 9.02 15.14
C GLY A 300 0.50 10.33 14.46
N LEU A 301 -0.69 10.31 13.88
CA LEU A 301 -1.34 11.45 13.24
C LEU A 301 -2.81 11.46 13.64
N PHE A 302 -3.28 12.61 14.14
CA PHE A 302 -4.68 12.81 14.54
C PHE A 302 -5.21 14.06 13.91
N THR A 303 -6.42 13.98 13.33
CA THR A 303 -7.09 15.14 12.73
C THR A 303 -8.49 15.32 13.31
N THR A 304 -8.95 16.54 13.26
CA THR A 304 -10.34 16.94 13.51
C THR A 304 -10.70 18.02 12.50
N ILE A 305 -11.09 17.59 11.29
CA ILE A 305 -11.40 18.49 10.18
C ILE A 305 -12.90 18.48 9.88
N ASN A 306 -13.51 17.29 9.85
CA ASN A 306 -14.95 17.12 9.61
C ASN A 306 -15.53 16.21 10.70
N LEU A 307 -15.93 16.75 11.84
CA LEU A 307 -16.70 15.98 12.80
C LEU A 307 -18.13 15.78 12.26
N SER A 308 -18.47 14.53 11.95
CA SER A 308 -19.83 14.16 11.57
C SER A 308 -20.77 14.29 12.77
N ASP A 309 -21.93 14.90 12.55
CA ASP A 309 -23.02 14.93 13.53
C ASP A 309 -23.51 13.51 13.81
N ASN A 310 -23.16 12.97 14.96
CA ASN A 310 -23.62 11.66 15.39
C ASN A 310 -24.97 11.79 16.11
N LEU A 311 -26.02 12.12 15.33
CA LEU A 311 -27.39 12.29 15.82
C LEU A 311 -27.93 11.05 16.55
N SER A 312 -27.35 9.87 16.28
CA SER A 312 -27.79 8.59 16.88
C SER A 312 -27.45 8.45 18.36
N LEU A 313 -26.48 9.19 18.90
CA LEU A 313 -26.06 9.10 20.30
C LEU A 313 -26.65 10.21 21.20
N GLY A 314 -27.40 11.18 20.62
CA GLY A 314 -28.08 12.22 21.41
C GLY A 314 -27.18 13.24 22.10
N TYR A 315 -25.86 13.20 21.84
CA TYR A 315 -24.92 14.18 22.38
C TYR A 315 -24.89 15.44 21.55
N SER A 316 -24.70 16.61 22.22
CA SER A 316 -24.52 17.86 21.50
C SER A 316 -23.21 17.84 20.71
N HIS A 317 -23.18 18.51 19.55
CA HIS A 317 -21.99 18.66 18.73
C HIS A 317 -20.76 19.10 19.55
N TYR A 318 -20.96 20.06 20.43
CA TYR A 318 -19.93 20.55 21.35
C TYR A 318 -19.34 19.47 22.27
N TYR A 319 -20.18 18.59 22.81
CA TYR A 319 -19.69 17.48 23.65
C TYR A 319 -18.76 16.54 22.86
N ASN A 320 -19.12 16.23 21.63
CA ASN A 320 -18.28 15.38 20.76
C ASN A 320 -16.94 16.05 20.45
N GLU A 321 -16.93 17.38 20.21
CA GLU A 321 -15.72 18.15 19.99
C GLU A 321 -14.81 18.11 21.23
N VAL A 322 -15.34 18.37 22.42
CA VAL A 322 -14.58 18.31 23.69
C VAL A 322 -14.02 16.90 23.94
N ALA A 323 -14.85 15.87 23.77
CA ALA A 323 -14.41 14.47 23.92
C ALA A 323 -13.28 14.13 22.94
N ARG A 324 -13.38 14.61 21.71
CA ARG A 324 -12.34 14.43 20.67
C ARG A 324 -11.03 15.10 21.05
N VAL A 325 -11.08 16.37 21.46
CA VAL A 325 -9.89 17.10 21.92
C VAL A 325 -9.24 16.39 23.11
N LYS A 326 -10.04 15.97 24.11
CA LYS A 326 -9.53 15.22 25.26
C LYS A 326 -8.82 13.94 24.83
N TYR A 327 -9.42 13.16 23.96
CA TYR A 327 -8.80 11.95 23.39
C TYR A 327 -7.46 12.26 22.74
N ILE A 328 -7.38 13.29 21.90
CA ILE A 328 -6.13 13.67 21.22
C ILE A 328 -5.08 14.12 22.22
N VAL A 329 -5.43 14.90 23.25
CA VAL A 329 -4.50 15.32 24.32
C VAL A 329 -3.92 14.11 25.05
N GLU A 330 -4.74 13.09 25.34
CA GLU A 330 -4.27 11.82 25.93
C GLU A 330 -3.27 11.13 25.00
N GLN A 331 -3.54 11.07 23.68
CA GLN A 331 -2.59 10.49 22.72
C GLN A 331 -1.28 11.30 22.62
N VAL A 332 -1.35 12.63 22.65
CA VAL A 332 -0.16 13.50 22.66
C VAL A 332 0.71 13.23 23.88
N ARG A 333 0.09 13.13 25.05
CA ARG A 333 0.80 12.83 26.29
C ARG A 333 1.48 11.47 26.26
N ASP A 334 0.80 10.44 25.77
CA ASP A 334 1.26 9.05 25.83
C ASP A 334 2.31 8.74 24.75
N LEU A 335 2.17 9.30 23.54
CA LEU A 335 3.05 9.06 22.40
C LEU A 335 4.16 10.12 22.24
N GLN A 336 3.95 11.35 22.66
CA GLN A 336 4.84 12.53 22.63
C GLN A 336 5.24 13.03 21.22
N GLU A 337 5.45 12.14 20.25
CA GLU A 337 5.89 12.45 18.88
C GLU A 337 4.73 12.19 17.93
N VAL A 338 3.77 13.10 17.92
CA VAL A 338 2.56 13.01 17.07
C VAL A 338 2.34 14.31 16.31
N VAL A 339 1.69 14.19 15.19
CA VAL A 339 1.17 15.32 14.40
C VAL A 339 -0.32 15.44 14.69
N VAL A 340 -0.77 16.66 14.96
CA VAL A 340 -2.19 16.95 15.21
C VAL A 340 -2.64 18.08 14.29
N VAL A 341 -3.81 17.91 13.70
CA VAL A 341 -4.45 18.91 12.82
C VAL A 341 -5.86 19.18 13.29
N PHE A 342 -6.13 20.43 13.66
CA PHE A 342 -7.47 20.89 14.04
C PHE A 342 -7.99 21.90 13.03
N ASP A 343 -9.22 21.74 12.57
CA ASP A 343 -9.95 22.74 11.80
C ASP A 343 -11.16 23.21 12.61
N GLU A 344 -11.23 24.52 12.84
CA GLU A 344 -12.33 25.23 13.48
C GLU A 344 -12.88 24.57 14.76
N LEU A 345 -12.04 24.48 15.80
CA LEU A 345 -12.41 23.92 17.11
C LEU A 345 -13.60 24.67 17.74
N PHE A 346 -14.51 23.88 18.36
CA PHE A 346 -15.62 24.37 19.17
C PHE A 346 -16.65 25.20 18.42
N ARG A 347 -17.00 24.78 17.20
CA ARG A 347 -18.05 25.42 16.39
C ARG A 347 -19.45 25.34 17.03
N GLY A 348 -19.70 24.32 17.84
CA GLY A 348 -21.03 24.02 18.40
C GLY A 348 -21.43 24.87 19.60
N THR A 349 -20.64 25.91 19.98
CA THR A 349 -20.90 26.73 21.16
C THR A 349 -20.78 28.23 20.90
N ASN A 350 -21.05 29.06 21.91
CA ASN A 350 -20.88 30.49 21.83
C ASN A 350 -19.39 30.90 21.86
N VAL A 351 -19.07 32.10 21.40
CA VAL A 351 -17.68 32.61 21.24
C VAL A 351 -16.90 32.60 22.54
N LYS A 352 -17.56 32.82 23.69
CA LYS A 352 -16.90 32.85 24.98
C LYS A 352 -16.48 31.45 25.43
N ASP A 353 -17.38 30.49 25.36
CA ASP A 353 -17.08 29.09 25.71
C ASP A 353 -16.04 28.48 24.76
N ALA A 354 -16.12 28.81 23.46
CA ALA A 354 -15.11 28.39 22.47
C ALA A 354 -13.72 28.97 22.83
N TYR A 355 -13.64 30.24 23.22
CA TYR A 355 -12.41 30.87 23.65
C TYR A 355 -11.85 30.22 24.93
N ASP A 356 -12.67 30.09 25.96
CA ASP A 356 -12.27 29.50 27.25
C ASP A 356 -11.79 28.04 27.08
N ALA A 357 -12.47 27.26 26.25
CA ALA A 357 -12.08 25.89 25.94
C ALA A 357 -10.77 25.81 25.11
N SER A 358 -10.50 26.81 24.26
CA SER A 358 -9.27 26.87 23.46
C SER A 358 -8.05 27.30 24.28
N CYS A 359 -8.28 27.98 25.42
CA CYS A 359 -7.22 28.46 26.32
C CYS A 359 -6.88 27.44 27.45
N ALA A 360 -7.77 26.47 27.71
CA ALA A 360 -7.61 25.45 28.72
C ALA A 360 -6.70 24.31 28.27
#